data_602c008be3c4275ac9abd233e48ae640
#
_entry.id   602c008be3c4275ac9abd233e48ae640
#
_cell.length_a   1.000
_cell.length_b   1.000
_cell.length_c   1.000
_cell.angle_alpha   90.00
_cell.angle_beta   90.00
_cell.angle_gamma   90.00
#
_symmetry.space_group_name_H-M   'P 1'
#
loop_
_entity.id
_entity.type
_entity.pdbx_description
1 polymer ?
#
loop_
_entity_poly.entity_id
_entity_poly.type
_entity_poly.pdbx_seq_one_letter_code
_entity_poly.pdbx_strand_id
1 'polypeptide(L)'
;MSEIAQSGGGGKKGGKIRSKKTSTRIDMTPMVDLAFLLLTFFVMTTTLNKPQTMEITMPEEDEKEPPKVNEKHVLTLVMGKNDKIFWYIGITDPEVKVTNFSHTGIRKLLLEKKRDIPKLIVLIKSLDESKYKNMVDILDEMAINSIQRYAIVDVTPVDKELIKDIQI
;
A
#
# COMPACT_ATOMS: atom_id res chain seq x y z
N MET A 1 -41.29 17.88 -5.64
CA MET A 1 -42.70 18.31 -5.65
C MET A 1 -42.78 19.69 -5.01
N SER A 2 -43.02 20.71 -5.85
CA SER A 2 -43.12 22.09 -5.40
C SER A 2 -44.60 22.39 -5.18
N GLU A 3 -45.03 22.54 -3.94
CA GLU A 3 -46.37 22.99 -3.62
C GLU A 3 -46.49 24.52 -3.78
N ILE A 4 -47.33 24.93 -4.73
CA ILE A 4 -47.79 26.29 -4.88
C ILE A 4 -49.12 26.39 -4.10
N ALA A 5 -49.10 27.04 -2.95
CA ALA A 5 -50.31 27.35 -2.20
C ALA A 5 -50.99 28.57 -2.83
N GLN A 6 -52.11 28.34 -3.47
CA GLN A 6 -53.01 29.35 -4.04
C GLN A 6 -54.14 29.67 -3.01
N SER A 7 -54.11 30.83 -2.41
CA SER A 7 -55.20 31.34 -1.57
C SER A 7 -56.05 32.30 -2.36
N GLY A 8 -57.28 31.91 -2.68
CA GLY A 8 -58.31 32.77 -3.23
C GLY A 8 -59.25 33.29 -2.14
N GLY A 9 -59.58 34.56 -2.16
CA GLY A 9 -60.56 35.18 -1.26
C GLY A 9 -61.12 36.41 -1.90
N GLY A 10 -62.41 36.38 -2.33
CA GLY A 10 -63.13 37.46 -2.96
C GLY A 10 -63.63 38.56 -2.02
N GLY A 11 -63.90 39.75 -2.54
CA GLY A 11 -64.55 40.87 -1.86
C GLY A 11 -64.46 42.17 -2.61
N LYS A 12 -65.58 42.61 -3.20
CA LYS A 12 -65.84 43.85 -3.94
C LYS A 12 -65.46 45.10 -3.11
N LYS A 13 -64.72 46.06 -3.71
CA LYS A 13 -65.07 47.50 -3.90
C LYS A 13 -63.87 48.26 -4.42
N GLY A 14 -64.14 49.16 -5.41
CA GLY A 14 -63.14 49.92 -6.13
C GLY A 14 -62.13 50.67 -5.25
N GLY A 15 -60.91 50.26 -5.39
CA GLY A 15 -59.69 50.88 -4.88
C GLY A 15 -58.53 50.32 -5.63
N LYS A 16 -57.62 51.19 -6.05
CA LYS A 16 -56.40 50.83 -6.76
C LYS A 16 -55.84 49.50 -6.30
N ILE A 17 -55.83 48.55 -7.17
CA ILE A 17 -55.20 47.23 -6.91
C ILE A 17 -53.74 47.45 -6.68
N ARG A 18 -53.32 47.55 -5.41
CA ARG A 18 -51.91 47.35 -5.07
C ARG A 18 -51.61 45.87 -5.25
N SER A 19 -50.89 45.55 -6.29
CA SER A 19 -50.37 44.18 -6.45
C SER A 19 -49.58 43.85 -5.19
N LYS A 20 -50.10 42.94 -4.41
CA LYS A 20 -49.42 42.37 -3.25
C LYS A 20 -48.22 41.65 -3.81
N LYS A 21 -46.99 42.16 -3.55
CA LYS A 21 -45.74 41.48 -3.85
C LYS A 21 -45.76 40.17 -3.07
N THR A 22 -46.11 39.09 -3.74
CA THR A 22 -45.96 37.74 -3.17
C THR A 22 -44.47 37.51 -3.09
N SER A 23 -43.93 37.47 -1.88
CA SER A 23 -42.58 37.03 -1.62
C SER A 23 -42.51 35.54 -2.00
N THR A 24 -41.94 35.30 -3.16
CA THR A 24 -41.66 33.93 -3.56
C THR A 24 -40.52 33.42 -2.67
N ARG A 25 -40.86 32.70 -1.63
CA ARG A 25 -39.84 31.96 -0.84
C ARG A 25 -39.37 30.81 -1.71
N ILE A 26 -38.19 30.96 -2.25
CA ILE A 26 -37.52 29.88 -2.99
C ILE A 26 -37.06 28.88 -1.94
N ASP A 27 -37.57 27.66 -2.01
CA ASP A 27 -37.09 26.55 -1.18
C ASP A 27 -35.69 26.16 -1.66
N MET A 28 -34.70 26.38 -0.78
CA MET A 28 -33.28 26.10 -1.08
C MET A 28 -32.89 24.67 -0.74
N THR A 29 -33.80 23.88 -0.17
CA THR A 29 -33.55 22.50 0.25
C THR A 29 -33.00 21.61 -0.88
N PRO A 30 -33.56 21.63 -2.12
CA PRO A 30 -33.02 20.82 -3.21
C PRO A 30 -31.61 21.21 -3.63
N MET A 31 -31.25 22.48 -3.50
CA MET A 31 -29.89 22.95 -3.85
C MET A 31 -28.87 22.47 -2.81
N VAL A 32 -29.23 22.47 -1.52
CA VAL A 32 -28.36 21.96 -0.47
C VAL A 32 -28.14 20.46 -0.59
N ASP A 33 -29.20 19.71 -0.92
CA ASP A 33 -29.10 18.26 -1.11
C ASP A 33 -28.16 17.90 -2.27
N LEU A 34 -28.29 18.63 -3.38
CA LEU A 34 -27.39 18.45 -4.54
C LEU A 34 -25.94 18.77 -4.17
N ALA A 35 -25.69 19.80 -3.38
CA ALA A 35 -24.35 20.13 -2.90
C ALA A 35 -23.80 19.03 -1.97
N PHE A 36 -24.63 18.46 -1.08
CA PHE A 36 -24.22 17.35 -0.22
C PHE A 36 -23.90 16.09 -1.02
N LEU A 37 -24.71 15.75 -2.01
CA LEU A 37 -24.46 14.60 -2.89
C LEU A 37 -23.15 14.77 -3.64
N LEU A 38 -22.87 15.97 -4.16
CA LEU A 38 -21.61 16.25 -4.82
C LEU A 38 -20.42 16.11 -3.86
N LEU A 39 -20.53 16.65 -2.65
CA LEU A 39 -19.50 16.61 -1.63
C LEU A 39 -19.21 15.15 -1.20
N THR A 40 -20.25 14.36 -0.92
CA THR A 40 -20.10 12.95 -0.56
C THR A 40 -19.49 12.14 -1.69
N PHE A 41 -19.84 12.41 -2.93
CA PHE A 41 -19.24 11.78 -4.11
C PHE A 41 -17.75 12.11 -4.19
N PHE A 42 -17.34 13.36 -4.03
CA PHE A 42 -15.92 13.75 -4.03
C PHE A 42 -15.14 13.10 -2.90
N VAL A 43 -15.69 13.11 -1.68
CA VAL A 43 -15.03 12.44 -0.55
C VAL A 43 -14.85 10.95 -0.82
N MET A 44 -15.86 10.29 -1.37
CA MET A 44 -15.78 8.86 -1.68
C MET A 44 -14.75 8.58 -2.78
N THR A 45 -14.73 9.36 -3.86
CA THR A 45 -13.76 9.17 -4.95
C THR A 45 -12.33 9.46 -4.52
N THR A 46 -12.08 10.45 -3.67
CA THR A 46 -10.73 10.76 -3.16
C THR A 46 -10.22 9.68 -2.21
N THR A 47 -11.09 9.04 -1.42
CA THR A 47 -10.68 7.95 -0.52
C THR A 47 -10.34 6.65 -1.27
N LEU A 48 -10.98 6.39 -2.42
CA LEU A 48 -10.70 5.24 -3.27
C LEU A 48 -9.38 5.37 -4.04
N ASN A 49 -8.96 6.59 -4.36
CA ASN A 49 -7.74 6.88 -5.11
C ASN A 49 -6.50 7.11 -4.23
N LYS A 50 -6.47 6.58 -3.01
CA LYS A 50 -5.22 6.62 -2.25
C LYS A 50 -4.17 5.77 -2.97
N PRO A 51 -3.11 6.39 -3.53
CA PRO A 51 -2.00 5.61 -4.04
C PRO A 51 -1.42 4.83 -2.85
N GLN A 52 -1.33 3.52 -2.99
CA GLN A 52 -0.59 2.69 -2.05
C GLN A 52 0.89 2.99 -2.26
N THR A 53 1.40 4.00 -1.58
CA THR A 53 2.85 4.20 -1.51
C THR A 53 3.42 3.14 -0.59
N MET A 54 4.35 2.35 -1.10
CA MET A 54 5.14 1.46 -0.26
C MET A 54 6.00 2.32 0.66
N GLU A 55 5.67 2.34 1.94
CA GLU A 55 6.55 2.90 2.96
C GLU A 55 7.68 1.89 3.21
N ILE A 56 8.84 2.16 2.60
CA ILE A 56 10.06 1.44 2.93
C ILE A 56 10.57 2.06 4.22
N THR A 57 10.26 1.46 5.33
CA THR A 57 10.82 1.84 6.62
C THR A 57 12.27 1.35 6.67
N MET A 58 13.19 2.18 6.23
CA MET A 58 14.61 1.97 6.53
C MET A 58 14.80 2.25 8.03
N PRO A 59 15.43 1.33 8.77
CA PRO A 59 15.83 1.64 10.14
C PRO A 59 16.78 2.84 10.09
N GLU A 60 16.46 3.90 10.85
CA GLU A 60 17.42 4.98 11.09
C GLU A 60 18.65 4.36 11.75
N GLU A 61 19.83 4.69 11.24
CA GLU A 61 21.11 4.34 11.86
C GLU A 61 21.27 5.17 13.15
N ASP A 62 20.45 4.88 14.15
CA ASP A 62 20.72 5.34 15.49
C ASP A 62 21.91 4.52 16.01
N GLU A 63 23.03 5.20 16.28
CA GLU A 63 24.31 4.70 16.80
C GLU A 63 24.25 4.02 18.19
N LYS A 64 23.09 3.54 18.59
CA LYS A 64 22.96 2.72 19.80
C LYS A 64 22.94 1.26 19.38
N GLU A 65 23.95 0.53 19.82
CA GLU A 65 24.20 -0.91 19.65
C GLU A 65 23.09 -1.66 18.89
N PRO A 66 23.37 -2.18 17.68
CA PRO A 66 22.34 -2.87 16.91
C PRO A 66 21.74 -3.97 17.82
N PRO A 67 20.42 -4.05 17.95
CA PRO A 67 19.81 -5.09 18.76
C PRO A 67 20.38 -6.43 18.29
N LYS A 68 20.88 -7.24 19.20
CA LYS A 68 21.43 -8.58 18.92
C LYS A 68 20.32 -9.41 18.26
N VAL A 69 20.23 -9.28 16.94
CA VAL A 69 19.29 -10.03 16.12
C VAL A 69 19.77 -11.47 16.13
N ASN A 70 18.92 -12.39 16.52
CA ASN A 70 19.25 -13.79 16.50
C ASN A 70 19.44 -14.22 15.04
N GLU A 71 20.64 -14.61 14.65
CA GLU A 71 21.00 -14.96 13.27
C GLU A 71 20.04 -15.96 12.62
N LYS A 72 19.48 -16.86 13.42
CA LYS A 72 18.50 -17.87 12.96
C LYS A 72 17.16 -17.27 12.52
N HIS A 73 16.89 -16.01 12.85
CA HIS A 73 15.66 -15.32 12.45
C HIS A 73 15.83 -14.45 11.19
N VAL A 74 17.02 -14.42 10.63
CA VAL A 74 17.34 -13.62 9.44
C VAL A 74 17.31 -14.49 8.20
N LEU A 75 16.38 -14.17 7.31
CA LEU A 75 16.31 -14.73 5.96
C LEU A 75 16.90 -13.73 4.98
N THR A 76 17.98 -14.08 4.32
CA THR A 76 18.58 -13.27 3.27
C THR A 76 18.10 -13.74 1.90
N LEU A 77 17.61 -12.79 1.10
CA LEU A 77 17.21 -12.98 -0.29
C LEU A 77 18.14 -12.18 -1.18
N VAL A 78 18.85 -12.84 -2.06
CA VAL A 78 19.75 -12.19 -3.01
C VAL A 78 19.22 -12.41 -4.43
N MET A 79 18.90 -11.30 -5.09
CA MET A 79 18.42 -11.33 -6.46
C MET A 79 19.58 -11.42 -7.43
N GLY A 80 19.57 -12.43 -8.26
CA GLY A 80 20.59 -12.68 -9.27
C GLY A 80 20.11 -12.47 -10.69
N LYS A 81 20.95 -12.92 -11.62
CA LYS A 81 20.66 -12.96 -13.05
C LYS A 81 19.57 -13.97 -13.38
N ASN A 82 18.89 -13.76 -14.51
CA ASN A 82 17.87 -14.68 -15.05
C ASN A 82 16.68 -14.93 -14.11
N ASP A 83 16.27 -13.90 -13.37
CA ASP A 83 15.13 -13.94 -12.46
C ASP A 83 15.24 -15.07 -11.41
N LYS A 84 16.47 -15.40 -10.99
CA LYS A 84 16.76 -16.33 -9.91
C LYS A 84 16.89 -15.59 -8.59
N ILE A 85 16.41 -16.20 -7.53
CA ILE A 85 16.54 -15.71 -6.15
C ILE A 85 17.37 -16.73 -5.38
N PHE A 86 18.47 -16.30 -4.82
CA PHE A 86 19.26 -17.07 -3.89
C PHE A 86 18.80 -16.73 -2.48
N TRP A 87 18.62 -17.71 -1.64
CA TRP A 87 18.19 -17.47 -0.28
C TRP A 87 18.92 -18.35 0.71
N TYR A 88 19.14 -17.84 1.89
CA TYR A 88 19.76 -18.56 3.01
C TYR A 88 19.30 -17.99 4.34
N ILE A 89 19.48 -18.75 5.41
CA ILE A 89 19.15 -18.34 6.79
C ILE A 89 20.42 -18.32 7.59
N GLY A 90 20.59 -17.27 8.40
CA GLY A 90 21.78 -17.08 9.23
C GLY A 90 22.93 -16.42 8.49
N ILE A 91 24.07 -16.26 9.17
CA ILE A 91 25.27 -15.60 8.66
C ILE A 91 26.44 -16.58 8.66
N THR A 92 26.49 -17.49 9.64
CA THR A 92 27.59 -18.42 9.85
C THR A 92 27.32 -19.74 9.11
N ASP A 93 28.05 -19.99 8.01
CA ASP A 93 27.95 -21.18 7.15
C ASP A 93 26.54 -21.45 6.60
N PRO A 94 25.96 -20.49 5.83
CA PRO A 94 24.61 -20.59 5.35
C PRO A 94 24.49 -21.56 4.16
N GLU A 95 23.54 -22.47 4.22
CA GLU A 95 23.15 -23.31 3.10
C GLU A 95 22.34 -22.47 2.09
N VAL A 96 22.96 -22.09 0.96
CA VAL A 96 22.32 -21.29 -0.07
C VAL A 96 21.45 -22.18 -0.96
N LYS A 97 20.20 -21.79 -1.12
CA LYS A 97 19.20 -22.45 -1.99
C LYS A 97 18.72 -21.48 -3.05
N VAL A 98 18.26 -22.03 -4.18
CA VAL A 98 17.77 -21.22 -5.31
C VAL A 98 16.26 -21.36 -5.41
N THR A 99 15.59 -20.25 -5.67
CA THR A 99 14.16 -20.20 -5.97
C THR A 99 13.89 -19.22 -7.11
N ASN A 100 12.62 -19.10 -7.51
CA ASN A 100 12.16 -18.21 -8.56
C ASN A 100 11.01 -17.31 -8.08
N PHE A 101 10.63 -16.31 -8.91
CA PHE A 101 9.53 -15.38 -8.63
C PHE A 101 8.13 -15.97 -8.81
N SER A 102 7.98 -17.29 -8.86
CA SER A 102 6.66 -17.91 -8.99
C SER A 102 5.91 -18.01 -7.66
N HIS A 103 4.60 -18.17 -7.73
CA HIS A 103 3.75 -18.43 -6.56
C HIS A 103 4.16 -19.66 -5.77
N THR A 104 4.70 -20.68 -6.46
CA THR A 104 5.21 -21.92 -5.85
C THR A 104 6.65 -21.79 -5.38
N GLY A 105 7.36 -20.76 -5.83
CA GLY A 105 8.73 -20.43 -5.43
C GLY A 105 8.77 -19.54 -4.20
N ILE A 106 9.02 -18.25 -4.42
CA ILE A 106 9.26 -17.27 -3.34
C ILE A 106 8.09 -17.14 -2.38
N ARG A 107 6.84 -17.10 -2.88
CA ARG A 107 5.65 -16.93 -2.03
C ARG A 107 5.49 -18.09 -1.05
N LYS A 108 5.60 -19.32 -1.54
CA LYS A 108 5.52 -20.51 -0.69
C LYS A 108 6.63 -20.51 0.36
N LEU A 109 7.85 -20.19 -0.05
CA LEU A 109 9.00 -20.08 0.84
C LEU A 109 8.75 -19.05 1.96
N LEU A 110 8.29 -17.86 1.62
CA LEU A 110 8.02 -16.81 2.60
C LEU A 110 6.92 -17.19 3.58
N LEU A 111 5.84 -17.82 3.12
CA LEU A 111 4.77 -18.31 3.98
C LEU A 111 5.25 -19.41 4.94
N GLU A 112 6.06 -20.34 4.46
CA GLU A 112 6.65 -21.41 5.26
C GLU A 112 7.58 -20.82 6.32
N LYS A 113 8.52 -19.97 5.93
CA LYS A 113 9.48 -19.35 6.85
C LYS A 113 8.84 -18.40 7.85
N LYS A 114 7.79 -17.69 7.45
CA LYS A 114 7.00 -16.85 8.39
C LYS A 114 6.28 -17.69 9.44
N ARG A 115 5.82 -18.89 9.10
CA ARG A 115 5.20 -19.82 10.04
C ARG A 115 6.23 -20.39 11.02
N ASP A 116 7.40 -20.78 10.50
CA ASP A 116 8.45 -21.43 11.28
C ASP A 116 9.16 -20.43 12.22
N ILE A 117 9.28 -19.19 11.79
CA ILE A 117 10.04 -18.14 12.48
C ILE A 117 9.12 -16.96 12.82
N PRO A 118 8.58 -16.87 14.05
CA PRO A 118 7.58 -15.82 14.41
C PRO A 118 8.13 -14.39 14.39
N LYS A 119 9.44 -14.20 14.44
CA LYS A 119 10.12 -12.90 14.37
C LYS A 119 11.02 -12.79 13.15
N LEU A 120 10.58 -13.31 12.01
CA LEU A 120 11.33 -13.30 10.76
C LEU A 120 11.70 -11.88 10.35
N ILE A 121 12.97 -11.69 10.04
CA ILE A 121 13.52 -10.48 9.41
C ILE A 121 14.03 -10.89 8.04
N VAL A 122 13.60 -10.18 7.00
CA VAL A 122 14.02 -10.46 5.62
C VAL A 122 15.01 -9.38 5.17
N LEU A 123 16.22 -9.80 4.81
CA LEU A 123 17.19 -8.93 4.16
C LEU A 123 17.11 -9.13 2.65
N ILE A 124 16.86 -8.05 1.94
CA ILE A 124 16.75 -8.04 0.48
C ILE A 124 18.02 -7.42 -0.08
N LYS A 125 18.75 -8.19 -0.87
CA LYS A 125 19.99 -7.80 -1.52
C LYS A 125 19.86 -7.93 -3.03
N SER A 126 20.43 -6.98 -3.78
CA SER A 126 20.35 -6.94 -5.23
C SER A 126 21.74 -7.01 -5.81
N LEU A 127 22.04 -8.03 -6.62
CA LEU A 127 23.26 -8.05 -7.44
C LEU A 127 23.13 -7.05 -8.59
N ASP A 128 24.26 -6.56 -9.08
CA ASP A 128 24.34 -5.59 -10.19
C ASP A 128 23.67 -6.10 -11.48
N GLU A 129 23.56 -7.42 -11.63
CA GLU A 129 22.94 -8.09 -12.77
C GLU A 129 21.42 -8.30 -12.63
N SER A 130 20.84 -7.93 -11.49
CA SER A 130 19.41 -8.06 -11.25
C SER A 130 18.62 -6.92 -11.89
N LYS A 131 17.38 -7.18 -12.27
CA LYS A 131 16.48 -6.18 -12.83
C LYS A 131 15.76 -5.42 -11.73
N TYR A 132 15.52 -4.13 -11.92
CA TYR A 132 14.67 -3.34 -11.01
C TYR A 132 13.29 -3.97 -10.78
N LYS A 133 12.71 -4.59 -11.82
CA LYS A 133 11.45 -5.32 -11.71
C LYS A 133 11.50 -6.38 -10.61
N ASN A 134 12.59 -7.10 -10.49
CA ASN A 134 12.75 -8.16 -9.49
C ASN A 134 12.70 -7.61 -8.05
N MET A 135 13.23 -6.41 -7.85
CA MET A 135 13.13 -5.71 -6.57
C MET A 135 11.67 -5.39 -6.23
N VAL A 136 10.93 -4.83 -7.19
CA VAL A 136 9.52 -4.49 -7.01
C VAL A 136 8.70 -5.76 -6.73
N ASP A 137 8.92 -6.82 -7.50
CA ASP A 137 8.21 -8.11 -7.32
C ASP A 137 8.45 -8.69 -5.90
N ILE A 138 9.66 -8.59 -5.35
CA ILE A 138 9.93 -9.03 -3.97
C ILE A 138 9.22 -8.16 -2.94
N LEU A 139 9.23 -6.84 -3.12
CA LEU A 139 8.53 -5.92 -2.21
C LEU A 139 7.02 -6.18 -2.22
N ASP A 140 6.46 -6.46 -3.37
CA ASP A 140 5.06 -6.88 -3.48
C ASP A 140 4.81 -8.19 -2.73
N GLU A 141 5.71 -9.17 -2.84
CA GLU A 141 5.60 -10.41 -2.08
C GLU A 141 5.71 -10.20 -0.56
N MET A 142 6.51 -9.23 -0.09
CA MET A 142 6.54 -8.86 1.34
C MET A 142 5.18 -8.33 1.80
N ALA A 143 4.56 -7.44 0.99
CA ALA A 143 3.24 -6.89 1.28
C ALA A 143 2.14 -7.96 1.26
N ILE A 144 2.11 -8.82 0.24
CA ILE A 144 1.14 -9.91 0.09
C ILE A 144 1.21 -10.87 1.29
N ASN A 145 2.41 -11.23 1.71
CA ASN A 145 2.63 -12.14 2.84
C ASN A 145 2.56 -11.42 4.21
N SER A 146 2.29 -10.11 4.23
CA SER A 146 2.24 -9.29 5.46
C SER A 146 3.52 -9.44 6.30
N ILE A 147 4.68 -9.36 5.66
CA ILE A 147 5.99 -9.35 6.30
C ILE A 147 6.37 -7.89 6.52
N GLN A 148 6.32 -7.42 7.75
CA GLN A 148 6.59 -6.02 8.11
C GLN A 148 8.07 -5.74 8.39
N ARG A 149 8.86 -6.78 8.69
CA ARG A 149 10.27 -6.64 9.05
C ARG A 149 11.16 -7.06 7.91
N TYR A 150 11.49 -6.12 7.06
CA TYR A 150 12.48 -6.32 6.00
C TYR A 150 13.35 -5.07 5.85
N ALA A 151 14.55 -5.26 5.34
CA ALA A 151 15.46 -4.19 5.00
C ALA A 151 16.12 -4.46 3.64
N ILE A 152 16.34 -3.40 2.87
CA ILE A 152 17.13 -3.47 1.64
C ILE A 152 18.56 -3.12 2.02
N VAL A 153 19.49 -4.01 1.72
CA VAL A 153 20.90 -3.90 2.12
C VAL A 153 21.78 -4.21 0.91
N ASP A 154 22.93 -3.59 0.85
CA ASP A 154 23.91 -3.86 -0.20
C ASP A 154 24.50 -5.27 -0.11
N VAL A 155 24.88 -5.80 -1.25
CA VAL A 155 25.52 -7.12 -1.33
C VAL A 155 26.95 -7.04 -0.78
N THR A 156 27.25 -7.88 0.19
CA THR A 156 28.60 -7.98 0.73
C THR A 156 29.50 -8.88 -0.14
N PRO A 157 30.82 -8.73 -0.07
CA PRO A 157 31.75 -9.62 -0.79
C PRO A 157 31.53 -11.10 -0.46
N VAL A 158 31.17 -11.41 0.79
CA VAL A 158 30.86 -12.76 1.26
C VAL A 158 29.65 -13.35 0.52
N ASP A 159 28.60 -12.56 0.34
CA ASP A 159 27.43 -13.01 -0.43
C ASP A 159 27.78 -13.38 -1.87
N LYS A 160 28.68 -12.58 -2.49
CA LYS A 160 29.12 -12.84 -3.86
C LYS A 160 29.93 -14.14 -3.99
N GLU A 161 30.72 -14.47 -2.98
CA GLU A 161 31.46 -15.74 -2.94
C GLU A 161 30.52 -16.93 -2.76
N LEU A 162 29.60 -16.87 -1.81
CA LEU A 162 28.61 -17.91 -1.55
C LEU A 162 27.73 -18.24 -2.77
N ILE A 163 27.43 -17.23 -3.60
CA ILE A 163 26.58 -17.43 -4.78
C ILE A 163 27.38 -17.92 -5.98
N LYS A 164 28.67 -17.57 -6.09
CA LYS A 164 29.53 -18.06 -7.19
C LYS A 164 29.61 -19.56 -7.23
N ASP A 165 29.67 -20.22 -6.08
CA ASP A 165 29.76 -21.68 -5.98
C ASP A 165 28.49 -22.41 -6.49
N ILE A 166 27.38 -21.69 -6.66
CA ILE A 166 26.08 -22.27 -7.09
C ILE A 166 25.75 -21.88 -8.55
N GLN A 167 26.43 -20.91 -9.11
CA GLN A 167 26.21 -20.46 -10.50
C GLN A 167 26.91 -21.32 -11.56
N ILE A 168 27.59 -22.40 -11.16
CA ILE A 168 28.26 -23.32 -12.08
C ILE A 168 27.28 -24.35 -12.65
#